data_e2bba9743c4ee91953b4987318ed7f2e
#
_entry.id   e2bba9743c4ee91953b4987318ed7f2e
#
_cell.length_a   1.000
_cell.length_b   1.000
_cell.length_c   1.000
_cell.angle_alpha   90.00
_cell.angle_beta   90.00
_cell.angle_gamma   90.00
#
_symmetry.space_group_name_H-M   'P 1'
#
loop_
_entity.id
_entity.type
_entity.pdbx_description
1 polymer ?
#
loop_
_entity_poly.entity_id
_entity_poly.type
_entity_poly.pdbx_seq_one_letter_code
_entity_poly.pdbx_strand_id
1 'polypeptide(L)'
;TNLPLYLRKNIQVTVASSETVTFSEFTNALSNPVILGIVDFQPLTGNIIIELSPNLGFAMIDRMLGGKGVPLEKNRDFSEIEMIILQKLMVVCMQLMREPWRNVLDINPMMERIETNAQFAQVIAPSDMIAIVSMNVKIGDAEGFMNICLPYFTLEDVMDKLNTKYWFSTMQKDDRIDYEEHIESLIKRIDVPIKAILGKSQVSVSDFLSLQQGDIIKLDARVDSELDVFVGNIRKFKALPGSNKDNYAVRVTSVIREEE
;
A
#
# COMPACT_ATOMS: atom_id res chain seq x y z
N THR A 1 -7.65 17.40 -14.94
CA THR A 1 -7.42 18.49 -15.91
C THR A 1 -8.29 18.38 -17.16
N ASN A 2 -8.82 17.18 -17.48
CA ASN A 2 -9.58 16.98 -18.72
C ASN A 2 -11.09 17.27 -18.59
N LEU A 3 -11.72 16.96 -17.45
CA LEU A 3 -13.16 17.19 -17.24
C LEU A 3 -13.56 18.67 -17.39
N PRO A 4 -12.81 19.68 -16.88
CA PRO A 4 -13.08 21.09 -17.14
C PRO A 4 -13.04 21.47 -18.60
N LEU A 5 -12.23 20.80 -19.45
CA LEU A 5 -12.19 21.04 -20.89
C LEU A 5 -13.49 20.59 -21.58
N TYR A 6 -14.01 19.41 -21.18
CA TYR A 6 -15.27 18.90 -21.72
C TYR A 6 -16.48 19.76 -21.33
N LEU A 7 -16.54 20.17 -20.06
CA LEU A 7 -17.67 20.94 -19.54
C LEU A 7 -17.51 22.45 -19.70
N ARG A 8 -16.35 22.89 -20.17
CA ARG A 8 -16.02 24.33 -20.38
C ARG A 8 -16.35 25.19 -19.15
N LYS A 9 -16.08 24.66 -17.97
CA LYS A 9 -16.33 25.29 -16.68
C LYS A 9 -15.29 24.83 -15.66
N ASN A 10 -14.99 25.69 -14.69
CA ASN A 10 -14.17 25.27 -13.57
C ASN A 10 -14.93 24.25 -12.73
N ILE A 11 -14.26 23.15 -12.39
CA ILE A 11 -14.79 22.05 -11.58
C ILE A 11 -13.90 21.95 -10.36
N GLN A 12 -14.53 21.94 -9.20
CA GLN A 12 -13.87 21.67 -7.91
C GLN A 12 -14.29 20.28 -7.45
N VAL A 13 -13.30 19.45 -7.13
CA VAL A 13 -13.52 18.11 -6.60
C VAL A 13 -12.76 18.02 -5.27
N THR A 14 -13.47 17.66 -4.21
CA THR A 14 -12.89 17.45 -2.88
C THR A 14 -13.34 16.10 -2.35
N VAL A 15 -12.44 15.34 -1.76
CA VAL A 15 -12.79 14.10 -1.08
C VAL A 15 -13.55 14.45 0.20
N ALA A 16 -14.77 13.96 0.34
CA ALA A 16 -15.63 14.18 1.48
C ALA A 16 -15.44 13.12 2.56
N SER A 17 -15.48 11.84 2.19
CA SER A 17 -15.30 10.72 3.11
C SER A 17 -14.75 9.49 2.37
N SER A 18 -14.23 8.54 3.16
CA SER A 18 -13.95 7.18 2.69
C SER A 18 -14.42 6.24 3.79
N GLU A 19 -15.27 5.29 3.43
CA GLU A 19 -15.87 4.34 4.36
C GLU A 19 -15.98 2.96 3.75
N THR A 20 -16.16 1.95 4.59
CA THR A 20 -16.36 0.56 4.16
C THR A 20 -17.69 0.09 4.71
N VAL A 21 -18.57 -0.34 3.81
CA VAL A 21 -19.93 -0.82 4.12
C VAL A 21 -20.25 -2.07 3.31
N THR A 22 -21.37 -2.73 3.59
CA THR A 22 -21.87 -3.78 2.71
C THR A 22 -22.51 -3.18 1.46
N PHE A 23 -22.51 -3.94 0.35
CA PHE A 23 -23.16 -3.49 -0.88
C PHE A 23 -24.67 -3.25 -0.69
N SER A 24 -25.31 -4.04 0.16
CA SER A 24 -26.73 -3.84 0.50
C SER A 24 -26.99 -2.52 1.26
N GLU A 25 -26.10 -2.13 2.17
CA GLU A 25 -26.23 -0.83 2.87
C GLU A 25 -26.08 0.33 1.88
N PHE A 26 -25.11 0.25 0.98
CA PHE A 26 -24.91 1.26 -0.07
C PHE A 26 -26.16 1.38 -0.96
N THR A 27 -26.66 0.27 -1.52
CA THR A 27 -27.80 0.31 -2.43
C THR A 27 -29.09 0.79 -1.75
N ASN A 28 -29.29 0.46 -0.48
CA ASN A 28 -30.44 0.92 0.32
C ASN A 28 -30.36 2.41 0.68
N ALA A 29 -29.19 3.00 0.72
CA ALA A 29 -28.99 4.43 0.96
C ALA A 29 -29.26 5.30 -0.27
N LEU A 30 -29.28 4.70 -1.47
CA LEU A 30 -29.50 5.43 -2.74
C LEU A 30 -30.97 5.77 -2.94
N SER A 31 -31.23 6.99 -3.39
CA SER A 31 -32.56 7.44 -3.81
C SER A 31 -32.71 7.35 -5.32
N ASN A 32 -33.87 6.93 -5.82
CA ASN A 32 -34.16 6.93 -7.24
C ASN A 32 -34.74 8.29 -7.68
N PRO A 33 -34.38 8.77 -8.90
CA PRO A 33 -33.40 8.21 -9.82
C PRO A 33 -31.95 8.39 -9.30
N VAL A 34 -31.08 7.47 -9.69
CA VAL A 34 -29.64 7.50 -9.43
C VAL A 34 -28.90 7.28 -10.75
N ILE A 35 -27.64 7.63 -10.84
CA ILE A 35 -26.79 7.32 -12.00
C ILE A 35 -25.68 6.39 -11.51
N LEU A 36 -25.72 5.12 -11.92
CA LEU A 36 -24.73 4.11 -11.59
C LEU A 36 -24.01 3.65 -12.85
N GLY A 37 -22.76 4.03 -13.02
CA GLY A 37 -21.89 3.49 -14.06
C GLY A 37 -21.24 2.20 -13.58
N ILE A 38 -21.54 1.09 -14.21
CA ILE A 38 -20.91 -0.21 -13.95
C ILE A 38 -19.70 -0.32 -14.87
N VAL A 39 -18.53 -0.51 -14.27
CA VAL A 39 -17.25 -0.45 -14.95
C VAL A 39 -16.47 -1.74 -14.71
N ASP A 40 -16.13 -2.44 -15.78
CA ASP A 40 -15.16 -3.53 -15.77
C ASP A 40 -13.75 -2.94 -15.54
N PHE A 41 -13.07 -3.38 -14.49
CA PHE A 41 -11.84 -2.73 -14.01
C PHE A 41 -10.59 -3.53 -14.36
N GLN A 42 -10.48 -3.93 -15.63
CA GLN A 42 -9.37 -4.75 -16.13
C GLN A 42 -7.98 -4.15 -15.83
N PRO A 43 -6.96 -5.00 -15.49
CA PRO A 43 -6.98 -6.47 -15.46
C PRO A 43 -7.49 -7.08 -14.14
N LEU A 44 -8.00 -6.26 -13.21
CA LEU A 44 -8.59 -6.77 -11.97
C LEU A 44 -9.90 -7.51 -12.26
N THR A 45 -10.19 -8.49 -11.46
CA THR A 45 -11.42 -9.29 -11.61
C THR A 45 -12.59 -8.56 -10.95
N GLY A 46 -13.70 -8.42 -11.67
CA GLY A 46 -14.93 -7.82 -11.17
C GLY A 46 -15.15 -6.38 -11.60
N ASN A 47 -16.30 -5.85 -11.18
CA ASN A 47 -16.76 -4.52 -11.56
C ASN A 47 -16.65 -3.55 -10.39
N ILE A 48 -16.36 -2.32 -10.70
CA ILE A 48 -16.54 -1.19 -9.78
C ILE A 48 -17.79 -0.40 -10.18
N ILE A 49 -18.30 0.40 -9.26
CA ILE A 49 -19.44 1.26 -9.53
C ILE A 49 -19.04 2.71 -9.31
N ILE A 50 -19.37 3.56 -10.29
CA ILE A 50 -19.26 5.01 -10.17
C ILE A 50 -20.70 5.55 -10.04
N GLU A 51 -21.03 6.06 -8.87
CA GLU A 51 -22.32 6.71 -8.63
C GLU A 51 -22.20 8.21 -8.80
N LEU A 52 -23.18 8.79 -9.45
CA LEU A 52 -23.28 10.23 -9.65
C LEU A 52 -24.67 10.70 -9.20
N SER A 53 -24.70 11.75 -8.39
CA SER A 53 -25.98 12.35 -7.95
C SER A 53 -26.73 12.92 -9.15
N PRO A 54 -28.07 12.80 -9.19
CA PRO A 54 -28.89 13.27 -10.33
C PRO A 54 -28.69 14.75 -10.63
N ASN A 55 -28.63 15.58 -9.62
CA ASN A 55 -28.43 17.03 -9.79
C ASN A 55 -27.13 17.35 -10.54
N LEU A 56 -26.06 16.63 -10.19
CA LEU A 56 -24.76 16.79 -10.85
C LEU A 56 -24.83 16.25 -12.31
N GLY A 57 -25.51 15.11 -12.51
CA GLY A 57 -25.73 14.53 -13.82
C GLY A 57 -26.45 15.50 -14.78
N PHE A 58 -27.55 16.08 -14.34
CA PHE A 58 -28.30 17.07 -15.14
C PHE A 58 -27.47 18.34 -15.41
N ALA A 59 -26.73 18.85 -14.42
CA ALA A 59 -25.86 20.00 -14.63
C ALA A 59 -24.73 19.71 -15.63
N MET A 60 -24.18 18.49 -15.62
CA MET A 60 -23.18 18.07 -16.60
C MET A 60 -23.78 17.96 -18.01
N ILE A 61 -24.99 17.38 -18.14
CA ILE A 61 -25.71 17.30 -19.42
C ILE A 61 -25.96 18.70 -19.97
N ASP A 62 -26.51 19.59 -19.15
CA ASP A 62 -26.81 20.99 -19.55
C ASP A 62 -25.53 21.68 -20.08
N ARG A 63 -24.40 21.50 -19.38
CA ARG A 63 -23.09 22.02 -19.83
C ARG A 63 -22.64 21.43 -21.16
N MET A 64 -22.83 20.14 -21.36
CA MET A 64 -22.49 19.47 -22.62
C MET A 64 -23.31 19.99 -23.79
N LEU A 65 -24.57 20.36 -23.55
CA LEU A 65 -25.47 20.94 -24.54
C LEU A 65 -25.28 22.46 -24.70
N GLY A 66 -24.36 23.09 -23.96
CA GLY A 66 -24.04 24.51 -24.07
C GLY A 66 -24.80 25.41 -23.11
N GLY A 67 -25.54 24.82 -22.16
CA GLY A 67 -26.26 25.55 -21.11
C GLY A 67 -25.35 26.08 -19.99
N LYS A 68 -25.93 26.66 -18.96
CA LYS A 68 -25.21 27.29 -17.83
C LYS A 68 -24.75 26.29 -16.74
N GLY A 69 -25.26 25.05 -16.77
CA GLY A 69 -25.02 24.03 -15.73
C GLY A 69 -25.90 24.28 -14.51
N VAL A 70 -27.15 24.60 -14.69
CA VAL A 70 -28.10 24.84 -13.60
C VAL A 70 -28.71 23.49 -13.19
N PRO A 71 -28.77 23.16 -11.89
CA PRO A 71 -29.45 21.97 -11.42
C PRO A 71 -30.94 22.04 -11.72
N LEU A 72 -31.57 20.89 -11.91
CA LEU A 72 -33.02 20.82 -12.08
C LEU A 72 -33.75 21.15 -10.78
N GLU A 73 -34.84 21.91 -10.88
CA GLU A 73 -35.70 22.23 -9.72
C GLU A 73 -36.45 21.00 -9.18
N LYS A 74 -36.73 20.02 -10.06
CA LYS A 74 -37.41 18.77 -9.69
C LYS A 74 -36.69 17.57 -10.28
N ASN A 75 -36.42 16.55 -9.46
CA ASN A 75 -35.89 15.29 -9.92
C ASN A 75 -36.92 14.61 -10.83
N ARG A 76 -36.45 14.13 -11.97
CA ARG A 76 -37.19 13.31 -12.92
C ARG A 76 -36.29 12.24 -13.50
N ASP A 77 -36.86 11.26 -14.15
CA ASP A 77 -36.07 10.26 -14.88
C ASP A 77 -35.32 10.88 -16.05
N PHE A 78 -34.22 10.27 -16.41
CA PHE A 78 -33.40 10.65 -17.56
C PHE A 78 -34.01 10.15 -18.85
N SER A 79 -34.04 10.98 -19.87
CA SER A 79 -34.43 10.56 -21.22
C SER A 79 -33.32 9.74 -21.88
N GLU A 80 -33.65 9.00 -22.93
CA GLU A 80 -32.67 8.20 -23.71
C GLU A 80 -31.48 9.05 -24.23
N ILE A 81 -31.75 10.26 -24.70
CA ILE A 81 -30.69 11.17 -25.16
C ILE A 81 -29.77 11.60 -24.02
N GLU A 82 -30.35 11.91 -22.85
CA GLU A 82 -29.59 12.27 -21.66
C GLU A 82 -28.72 11.11 -21.18
N MET A 83 -29.23 9.90 -21.24
CA MET A 83 -28.47 8.69 -20.92
C MET A 83 -27.26 8.49 -21.84
N ILE A 84 -27.40 8.73 -23.13
CA ILE A 84 -26.27 8.66 -24.09
C ILE A 84 -25.20 9.69 -23.75
N ILE A 85 -25.61 10.91 -23.37
CA ILE A 85 -24.68 11.98 -22.96
C ILE A 85 -23.98 11.60 -21.65
N LEU A 86 -24.73 11.10 -20.67
CA LEU A 86 -24.18 10.62 -19.40
C LEU A 86 -23.17 9.49 -19.61
N GLN A 87 -23.48 8.53 -20.49
CA GLN A 87 -22.55 7.46 -20.81
C GLN A 87 -21.21 7.98 -21.32
N LYS A 88 -21.23 8.96 -22.21
CA LYS A 88 -19.99 9.59 -22.71
C LYS A 88 -19.22 10.30 -21.59
N LEU A 89 -19.92 11.01 -20.71
CA LEU A 89 -19.30 11.69 -19.57
C LEU A 89 -18.68 10.70 -18.58
N MET A 90 -19.39 9.62 -18.27
CA MET A 90 -18.90 8.59 -17.37
C MET A 90 -17.66 7.88 -17.95
N VAL A 91 -17.62 7.63 -19.26
CA VAL A 91 -16.42 7.10 -19.94
C VAL A 91 -15.23 8.06 -19.76
N VAL A 92 -15.44 9.37 -19.86
CA VAL A 92 -14.36 10.34 -19.61
C VAL A 92 -13.91 10.29 -18.14
N CYS A 93 -14.84 10.27 -17.18
CA CYS A 93 -14.51 10.17 -15.76
C CYS A 93 -13.71 8.90 -15.45
N MET A 94 -14.15 7.77 -15.99
CA MET A 94 -13.50 6.48 -15.84
C MET A 94 -12.07 6.47 -16.40
N GLN A 95 -11.85 7.02 -17.59
CA GLN A 95 -10.51 7.09 -18.17
C GLN A 95 -9.54 7.96 -17.36
N LEU A 96 -10.06 8.98 -16.65
CA LEU A 96 -9.23 9.79 -15.76
C LEU A 96 -8.68 9.00 -14.55
N MET A 97 -9.26 7.86 -14.23
CA MET A 97 -8.78 6.98 -13.17
C MET A 97 -7.47 6.28 -13.53
N ARG A 98 -7.14 6.13 -14.81
CA ARG A 98 -5.91 5.42 -15.24
C ARG A 98 -4.65 6.07 -14.69
N GLU A 99 -4.55 7.38 -14.71
CA GLU A 99 -3.34 8.09 -14.29
C GLU A 99 -3.01 7.90 -12.79
N PRO A 100 -3.96 8.08 -11.84
CA PRO A 100 -3.72 7.77 -10.44
C PRO A 100 -3.34 6.31 -10.17
N TRP A 101 -3.91 5.37 -10.93
CA TRP A 101 -3.67 3.95 -10.74
C TRP A 101 -2.36 3.44 -11.35
N ARG A 102 -1.72 4.21 -12.22
CA ARG A 102 -0.52 3.82 -12.95
C ARG A 102 0.63 3.32 -12.06
N ASN A 103 0.73 3.86 -10.85
CA ASN A 103 1.77 3.46 -9.89
C ASN A 103 1.42 2.16 -9.14
N VAL A 104 0.16 1.71 -9.18
CA VAL A 104 -0.30 0.47 -8.55
C VAL A 104 -0.41 -0.62 -9.59
N LEU A 105 -1.15 -0.32 -10.66
CA LEU A 105 -1.46 -1.23 -11.75
C LEU A 105 -1.87 -0.43 -12.99
N ASP A 106 -1.42 -0.84 -14.17
CA ASP A 106 -1.93 -0.26 -15.43
C ASP A 106 -3.31 -0.82 -15.72
N ILE A 107 -4.33 -0.04 -15.34
CA ILE A 107 -5.73 -0.40 -15.52
C ILE A 107 -6.25 0.03 -16.88
N ASN A 108 -7.17 -0.74 -17.43
CA ASN A 108 -7.93 -0.40 -18.62
C ASN A 108 -9.44 -0.48 -18.35
N PRO A 109 -10.00 0.52 -17.63
CA PRO A 109 -11.39 0.48 -17.24
C PRO A 109 -12.31 0.61 -18.48
N MET A 110 -13.32 -0.25 -18.54
CA MET A 110 -14.31 -0.27 -19.63
C MET A 110 -15.72 -0.11 -19.06
N MET A 111 -16.48 0.84 -19.62
CA MET A 111 -17.89 1.01 -19.26
C MET A 111 -18.71 -0.17 -19.77
N GLU A 112 -19.31 -0.92 -18.87
CA GLU A 112 -20.20 -2.01 -19.21
C GLU A 112 -21.61 -1.48 -19.52
N ARG A 113 -22.21 -0.78 -18.58
CA ARG A 113 -23.54 -0.16 -18.71
C ARG A 113 -23.76 0.93 -17.66
N ILE A 114 -24.83 1.70 -17.86
CA ILE A 114 -25.36 2.65 -16.88
C ILE A 114 -26.74 2.20 -16.42
N GLU A 115 -26.98 2.25 -15.13
CA GLU A 115 -28.27 1.99 -14.49
C GLU A 115 -28.77 3.25 -13.79
N THR A 116 -30.09 3.48 -13.85
CA THR A 116 -30.73 4.61 -13.16
C THR A 116 -31.55 4.19 -11.95
N ASN A 117 -31.61 2.89 -11.69
CA ASN A 117 -32.25 2.30 -10.54
C ASN A 117 -31.27 1.40 -9.79
N ALA A 118 -31.06 1.65 -8.52
CA ALA A 118 -30.15 0.91 -7.68
C ALA A 118 -30.44 -0.61 -7.61
N GLN A 119 -31.68 -1.00 -7.75
CA GLN A 119 -32.12 -2.41 -7.72
C GLN A 119 -31.60 -3.22 -8.91
N PHE A 120 -31.27 -2.57 -10.04
CA PHE A 120 -30.76 -3.24 -11.23
C PHE A 120 -29.23 -3.34 -11.27
N ALA A 121 -28.54 -2.69 -10.36
CA ALA A 121 -27.08 -2.74 -10.23
C ALA A 121 -26.57 -4.00 -9.50
N GLN A 122 -27.15 -5.19 -9.79
CA GLN A 122 -26.82 -6.45 -9.12
C GLN A 122 -25.55 -7.09 -9.72
N VAL A 123 -24.43 -6.39 -9.65
CA VAL A 123 -23.11 -6.90 -10.11
C VAL A 123 -22.20 -7.32 -8.95
N ILE A 124 -22.61 -7.03 -7.73
CA ILE A 124 -21.89 -7.32 -6.49
C ILE A 124 -22.88 -8.05 -5.56
N ALA A 125 -22.42 -9.05 -4.81
CA ALA A 125 -23.28 -9.73 -3.86
C ALA A 125 -23.69 -8.76 -2.71
N PRO A 126 -24.96 -8.81 -2.24
CA PRO A 126 -25.44 -7.87 -1.21
C PRO A 126 -24.63 -7.85 0.09
N SER A 127 -24.01 -8.98 0.43
CA SER A 127 -23.18 -9.17 1.63
C SER A 127 -21.73 -8.73 1.46
N ASP A 128 -21.31 -8.46 0.22
CA ASP A 128 -19.92 -8.14 -0.05
C ASP A 128 -19.56 -6.77 0.49
N MET A 129 -18.36 -6.68 1.04
CA MET A 129 -17.79 -5.42 1.53
C MET A 129 -17.28 -4.59 0.37
N ILE A 130 -17.65 -3.32 0.38
CA ILE A 130 -17.21 -2.33 -0.59
C ILE A 130 -16.55 -1.16 0.13
N ALA A 131 -15.47 -0.64 -0.43
CA ALA A 131 -14.91 0.64 -0.05
C ALA A 131 -15.58 1.73 -0.90
N ILE A 132 -16.12 2.76 -0.25
CA ILE A 132 -16.73 3.91 -0.93
C ILE A 132 -15.83 5.12 -0.72
N VAL A 133 -15.46 5.76 -1.81
CA VAL A 133 -14.80 7.07 -1.80
C VAL A 133 -15.80 8.11 -2.27
N SER A 134 -16.27 8.93 -1.35
CA SER A 134 -17.22 10.01 -1.63
C SER A 134 -16.50 11.31 -1.95
N MET A 135 -16.84 11.89 -3.08
CA MET A 135 -16.29 13.17 -3.54
C MET A 135 -17.41 14.19 -3.71
N ASN A 136 -17.20 15.39 -3.16
CA ASN A 136 -18.04 16.53 -3.47
C ASN A 136 -17.55 17.19 -4.75
N VAL A 137 -18.43 17.31 -5.74
CA VAL A 137 -18.14 17.90 -7.05
C VAL A 137 -18.98 19.15 -7.25
N LYS A 138 -18.30 20.27 -7.51
CA LYS A 138 -18.94 21.56 -7.77
C LYS A 138 -18.64 22.04 -9.17
N ILE A 139 -19.69 22.34 -9.93
CA ILE A 139 -19.65 22.84 -11.32
C ILE A 139 -20.40 24.16 -11.38
N GLY A 140 -19.71 25.28 -11.23
CA GLY A 140 -20.35 26.58 -11.12
C GLY A 140 -21.24 26.64 -9.87
N ASP A 141 -22.56 26.78 -10.06
CA ASP A 141 -23.55 26.85 -8.98
C ASP A 141 -24.16 25.47 -8.64
N ALA A 142 -23.93 24.46 -9.47
CA ALA A 142 -24.36 23.09 -9.21
C ALA A 142 -23.36 22.38 -8.30
N GLU A 143 -23.86 21.67 -7.30
CA GLU A 143 -23.08 20.87 -6.36
C GLU A 143 -23.75 19.50 -6.18
N GLY A 144 -22.93 18.45 -6.05
CA GLY A 144 -23.43 17.11 -5.85
C GLY A 144 -22.30 16.14 -5.54
N PHE A 145 -22.66 14.89 -5.26
CA PHE A 145 -21.71 13.84 -4.91
C PHE A 145 -21.41 12.94 -6.11
N MET A 146 -20.16 12.48 -6.15
CA MET A 146 -19.71 11.38 -6.96
C MET A 146 -19.04 10.36 -6.04
N ASN A 147 -19.57 9.14 -6.03
CA ASN A 147 -19.05 8.04 -5.24
C ASN A 147 -18.36 7.02 -6.14
N ILE A 148 -17.20 6.54 -5.71
CA ILE A 148 -16.52 5.40 -6.34
C ILE A 148 -16.62 4.24 -5.37
N CYS A 149 -17.31 3.17 -5.78
CA CYS A 149 -17.50 1.97 -5.00
C CYS A 149 -16.58 0.88 -5.52
N LEU A 150 -15.67 0.45 -4.67
CA LEU A 150 -14.62 -0.52 -4.96
C LEU A 150 -14.87 -1.77 -4.13
N PRO A 151 -15.34 -2.90 -4.71
CA PRO A 151 -15.50 -4.14 -3.98
C PRO A 151 -14.15 -4.65 -3.47
N TYR A 152 -14.15 -5.19 -2.24
CA TYR A 152 -12.95 -5.76 -1.64
C TYR A 152 -12.36 -6.87 -2.53
N PHE A 153 -13.21 -7.74 -3.05
CA PHE A 153 -12.84 -8.80 -3.98
C PHE A 153 -12.06 -8.27 -5.21
N THR A 154 -12.48 -7.14 -5.78
CA THR A 154 -11.78 -6.51 -6.94
C THR A 154 -10.42 -5.96 -6.55
N LEU A 155 -10.24 -5.51 -5.31
CA LEU A 155 -8.99 -4.91 -4.83
C LEU A 155 -8.02 -5.94 -4.23
N GLU A 156 -8.45 -7.17 -3.96
CA GLU A 156 -7.69 -8.17 -3.21
C GLU A 156 -6.27 -8.37 -3.78
N ASP A 157 -6.14 -8.51 -5.08
CA ASP A 157 -4.86 -8.73 -5.77
C ASP A 157 -3.87 -7.55 -5.67
N VAL A 158 -4.36 -6.36 -5.33
CA VAL A 158 -3.54 -5.14 -5.28
C VAL A 158 -3.45 -4.52 -3.88
N MET A 159 -4.07 -5.13 -2.88
CA MET A 159 -4.10 -4.60 -1.51
C MET A 159 -2.70 -4.35 -0.94
N ASP A 160 -1.74 -5.24 -1.22
CA ASP A 160 -0.36 -5.07 -0.78
C ASP A 160 0.30 -3.83 -1.37
N LYS A 161 -0.03 -3.50 -2.62
CA LYS A 161 0.49 -2.31 -3.32
C LYS A 161 -0.22 -1.02 -2.88
N LEU A 162 -1.45 -1.11 -2.37
CA LEU A 162 -2.21 0.01 -1.82
C LEU A 162 -1.79 0.38 -0.39
N ASN A 163 -0.98 -0.46 0.27
CA ASN A 163 -0.50 -0.18 1.61
C ASN A 163 0.48 1.01 1.59
N THR A 164 0.29 1.95 2.53
CA THR A 164 1.14 3.14 2.67
C THR A 164 2.62 2.80 2.86
N LYS A 165 2.96 1.67 3.50
CA LYS A 165 4.34 1.20 3.63
C LYS A 165 4.99 0.93 2.27
N TYR A 166 4.24 0.39 1.32
CA TYR A 166 4.72 0.16 -0.04
C TYR A 166 5.04 1.48 -0.76
N TRP A 167 4.18 2.50 -0.61
CA TRP A 167 4.36 3.81 -1.22
C TRP A 167 5.59 4.53 -0.66
N PHE A 168 5.78 4.52 0.65
CA PHE A 168 6.99 5.11 1.27
C PHE A 168 8.26 4.38 0.83
N SER A 169 8.24 3.06 0.68
CA SER A 169 9.39 2.31 0.20
C SER A 169 9.67 2.53 -1.29
N THR A 170 8.66 2.84 -2.09
CA THR A 170 8.80 3.08 -3.54
C THR A 170 9.18 4.54 -3.83
N MET A 171 8.67 5.51 -3.07
CA MET A 171 9.14 6.91 -3.16
C MET A 171 10.61 7.06 -2.76
N GLN A 172 11.09 6.23 -1.82
CA GLN A 172 12.52 6.17 -1.51
C GLN A 172 13.36 5.49 -2.62
N LYS A 173 12.74 4.81 -3.59
CA LYS A 173 13.47 4.18 -4.70
C LYS A 173 13.86 5.16 -5.81
N ASP A 174 13.10 6.21 -6.04
CA ASP A 174 13.45 7.22 -7.05
C ASP A 174 14.60 8.15 -6.61
N ASP A 175 14.85 8.27 -5.29
CA ASP A 175 16.02 8.96 -4.72
C ASP A 175 17.23 8.02 -4.46
N ARG A 176 17.20 6.78 -4.96
CA ARG A 176 18.24 5.76 -4.72
C ARG A 176 19.51 5.93 -5.56
N ILE A 177 19.80 7.08 -6.08
CA ILE A 177 21.12 7.37 -6.59
C ILE A 177 21.97 7.78 -5.38
N ASP A 178 22.80 6.89 -4.86
CA ASP A 178 23.85 7.09 -3.85
C ASP A 178 23.65 6.56 -2.41
N TYR A 179 22.51 6.00 -2.04
CA TYR A 179 22.36 5.49 -0.66
C TYR A 179 23.05 4.13 -0.42
N GLU A 180 23.22 3.30 -1.43
CA GLU A 180 23.88 1.98 -1.26
C GLU A 180 25.35 2.13 -0.87
N GLU A 181 26.10 3.00 -1.55
CA GLU A 181 27.49 3.31 -1.19
C GLU A 181 27.58 4.00 0.17
N HIS A 182 26.63 4.87 0.49
CA HIS A 182 26.62 5.56 1.79
C HIS A 182 26.28 4.60 2.94
N ILE A 183 25.29 3.74 2.78
CA ILE A 183 24.93 2.69 3.76
C ILE A 183 26.09 1.70 3.92
N GLU A 184 26.70 1.25 2.83
CA GLU A 184 27.85 0.37 2.88
C GLU A 184 29.03 1.02 3.62
N SER A 185 29.27 2.32 3.41
CA SER A 185 30.30 3.08 4.10
C SER A 185 30.02 3.24 5.60
N LEU A 186 28.75 3.38 5.99
CA LEU A 186 28.32 3.44 7.39
C LEU A 186 28.46 2.08 8.08
N ILE A 187 28.04 1.00 7.41
CA ILE A 187 28.17 -0.36 7.94
C ILE A 187 29.64 -0.72 8.17
N LYS A 188 30.54 -0.33 7.26
CA LYS A 188 31.99 -0.55 7.42
C LYS A 188 32.61 0.18 8.62
N ARG A 189 31.94 1.17 9.19
CA ARG A 189 32.41 1.94 10.37
C ARG A 189 31.82 1.49 11.68
N ILE A 190 30.92 0.51 11.68
CA ILE A 190 30.30 0.01 12.91
C ILE A 190 31.28 -0.89 13.63
N ASP A 191 31.56 -0.57 14.88
CA ASP A 191 32.36 -1.41 15.76
C ASP A 191 31.52 -2.60 16.23
N VAL A 192 32.00 -3.80 15.95
CA VAL A 192 31.34 -5.05 16.37
C VAL A 192 32.24 -5.75 17.39
N PRO A 193 31.71 -6.11 18.56
CA PRO A 193 32.52 -6.78 19.59
C PRO A 193 32.91 -8.19 19.12
N ILE A 194 34.21 -8.47 19.24
CA ILE A 194 34.80 -9.80 18.97
C ILE A 194 35.07 -10.49 20.30
N LYS A 195 34.59 -11.73 20.45
CA LYS A 195 34.83 -12.55 21.65
C LYS A 195 35.51 -13.86 21.24
N ALA A 196 36.71 -14.10 21.75
CA ALA A 196 37.39 -15.38 21.64
C ALA A 196 37.10 -16.18 22.92
N ILE A 197 36.46 -17.34 22.81
CA ILE A 197 36.12 -18.20 23.94
C ILE A 197 37.24 -19.18 24.16
N LEU A 198 37.96 -19.04 25.26
CA LEU A 198 39.10 -19.89 25.61
C LEU A 198 38.67 -21.32 25.96
N GLY A 199 37.50 -21.46 26.51
CA GLY A 199 36.89 -22.74 26.90
C GLY A 199 35.69 -22.52 27.79
N LYS A 200 35.01 -23.58 28.14
CA LYS A 200 33.87 -23.61 29.08
C LYS A 200 34.19 -24.49 30.26
N SER A 201 33.59 -24.20 31.40
CA SER A 201 33.66 -25.04 32.57
C SER A 201 32.28 -25.07 33.24
N GLN A 202 31.96 -26.18 33.86
CA GLN A 202 30.78 -26.32 34.73
C GLN A 202 31.24 -26.50 36.15
N VAL A 203 30.78 -25.66 37.05
CA VAL A 203 31.07 -25.73 38.49
C VAL A 203 29.74 -25.74 39.24
N SER A 204 29.75 -26.40 40.44
CA SER A 204 28.56 -26.33 41.28
C SER A 204 28.40 -24.94 41.89
N VAL A 205 27.17 -24.60 42.29
CA VAL A 205 26.92 -23.32 42.98
C VAL A 205 27.72 -23.22 44.28
N SER A 206 27.92 -24.33 45.00
CA SER A 206 28.74 -24.39 46.20
C SER A 206 30.20 -24.06 45.93
N ASP A 207 30.77 -24.66 44.86
CA ASP A 207 32.17 -24.41 44.47
C ASP A 207 32.34 -22.97 43.98
N PHE A 208 31.36 -22.45 43.25
CA PHE A 208 31.38 -21.06 42.78
C PHE A 208 31.40 -20.06 43.95
N LEU A 209 30.61 -20.30 45.00
CA LEU A 209 30.57 -19.44 46.18
C LEU A 209 31.85 -19.54 47.04
N SER A 210 32.63 -20.60 46.89
CA SER A 210 33.88 -20.80 47.65
C SER A 210 35.15 -20.33 46.90
N LEU A 211 35.03 -19.87 45.64
CA LEU A 211 36.16 -19.41 44.83
C LEU A 211 36.90 -18.23 45.47
N GLN A 212 38.20 -18.34 45.52
CA GLN A 212 39.11 -17.31 46.06
C GLN A 212 40.19 -16.92 45.03
N GLN A 213 40.82 -15.78 45.27
CA GLN A 213 41.94 -15.35 44.45
C GLN A 213 43.09 -16.35 44.52
N GLY A 214 43.50 -16.89 43.36
CA GLY A 214 44.52 -17.91 43.22
C GLY A 214 43.99 -19.29 42.85
N ASP A 215 42.68 -19.50 42.91
CA ASP A 215 42.08 -20.76 42.46
C ASP A 215 42.18 -20.97 40.97
N ILE A 216 42.33 -22.25 40.54
CA ILE A 216 42.46 -22.63 39.15
C ILE A 216 41.16 -23.27 38.67
N ILE A 217 40.52 -22.64 37.68
CA ILE A 217 39.34 -23.19 37.03
C ILE A 217 39.79 -23.96 35.77
N LYS A 218 39.56 -25.27 35.74
CA LYS A 218 39.87 -26.11 34.61
C LYS A 218 38.81 -25.89 33.52
N LEU A 219 39.29 -25.61 32.28
CA LEU A 219 38.44 -25.47 31.12
C LEU A 219 38.38 -26.77 30.31
N ASP A 220 37.38 -26.94 29.48
CA ASP A 220 37.16 -28.08 28.60
C ASP A 220 38.10 -28.10 27.38
N ALA A 221 38.80 -26.99 27.10
CA ALA A 221 39.71 -26.85 25.97
C ALA A 221 41.16 -27.21 26.34
N ARG A 222 41.90 -27.76 25.34
CA ARG A 222 43.35 -28.00 25.46
C ARG A 222 44.13 -26.74 25.07
N VAL A 223 45.33 -26.61 25.61
CA VAL A 223 46.20 -25.42 25.42
C VAL A 223 46.46 -25.15 23.94
N ASP A 224 46.58 -26.19 23.08
CA ASP A 224 46.89 -26.09 21.65
C ASP A 224 45.66 -26.25 20.77
N SER A 225 44.45 -26.25 21.35
CA SER A 225 43.22 -26.39 20.57
C SER A 225 42.77 -25.07 19.97
N GLU A 226 42.08 -25.15 18.82
CA GLU A 226 41.47 -24.02 18.21
C GLU A 226 40.29 -23.49 19.03
N LEU A 227 40.21 -22.19 19.16
CA LEU A 227 39.15 -21.48 19.87
C LEU A 227 38.05 -21.05 18.89
N ASP A 228 36.85 -20.97 19.40
CA ASP A 228 35.74 -20.35 18.71
C ASP A 228 35.76 -18.83 18.91
N VAL A 229 35.71 -18.10 17.80
CA VAL A 229 35.67 -16.63 17.76
C VAL A 229 34.32 -16.17 17.27
N PHE A 230 33.64 -15.38 18.08
CA PHE A 230 32.34 -14.81 17.85
C PHE A 230 32.48 -13.33 17.43
N VAL A 231 31.75 -12.95 16.41
CA VAL A 231 31.51 -11.56 16.02
C VAL A 231 30.08 -11.22 16.44
N GLY A 232 29.93 -10.38 17.46
CA GLY A 232 28.65 -10.24 18.15
C GLY A 232 28.22 -11.57 18.79
N ASN A 233 27.13 -12.16 18.31
CA ASN A 233 26.60 -13.46 18.75
C ASN A 233 26.80 -14.59 17.76
N ILE A 234 27.44 -14.32 16.60
CA ILE A 234 27.63 -15.29 15.53
C ILE A 234 29.04 -15.89 15.61
N ARG A 235 29.15 -17.21 15.61
CA ARG A 235 30.44 -17.93 15.53
C ARG A 235 30.98 -17.86 14.11
N LYS A 236 32.01 -17.04 13.89
CA LYS A 236 32.47 -16.70 12.53
C LYS A 236 33.84 -17.25 12.21
N PHE A 237 34.72 -17.45 13.20
CA PHE A 237 36.09 -17.90 12.96
C PHE A 237 36.52 -18.96 13.96
N LYS A 238 37.51 -19.75 13.56
CA LYS A 238 38.36 -20.52 14.46
C LYS A 238 39.75 -19.87 14.53
N ALA A 239 40.39 -19.90 15.69
CA ALA A 239 41.66 -19.26 15.90
C ALA A 239 42.51 -19.99 16.92
N LEU A 240 43.81 -19.82 16.86
CA LEU A 240 44.73 -20.26 17.89
C LEU A 240 45.06 -19.10 18.83
N PRO A 241 45.10 -19.35 20.15
CA PRO A 241 45.52 -18.35 21.13
C PRO A 241 47.02 -18.04 21.00
N GLY A 242 47.38 -16.82 21.34
CA GLY A 242 48.77 -16.38 21.30
C GLY A 242 48.94 -15.00 21.93
N SER A 243 50.11 -14.42 21.77
CA SER A 243 50.44 -13.08 22.19
C SER A 243 51.01 -12.26 21.04
N ASN A 244 50.71 -10.99 21.06
CA ASN A 244 51.31 -10.00 20.15
C ASN A 244 51.84 -8.84 20.97
N LYS A 245 53.15 -8.74 21.08
CA LYS A 245 53.84 -7.85 22.02
C LYS A 245 53.37 -8.19 23.45
N ASP A 246 52.81 -7.21 24.16
CA ASP A 246 52.34 -7.39 25.58
C ASP A 246 50.84 -7.69 25.70
N ASN A 247 50.14 -7.93 24.57
CA ASN A 247 48.71 -8.18 24.55
C ASN A 247 48.40 -9.64 24.18
N TYR A 248 47.29 -10.17 24.75
CA TYR A 248 46.70 -11.41 24.28
C TYR A 248 46.20 -11.21 22.85
N ALA A 249 46.44 -12.20 22.01
CA ALA A 249 46.05 -12.18 20.62
C ALA A 249 45.51 -13.55 20.19
N VAL A 250 44.74 -13.57 19.09
CA VAL A 250 44.31 -14.80 18.43
C VAL A 250 44.69 -14.78 16.95
N ARG A 251 45.21 -15.89 16.46
CA ARG A 251 45.51 -16.06 15.05
C ARG A 251 44.40 -16.85 14.39
N VAL A 252 43.64 -16.22 13.51
CA VAL A 252 42.58 -16.87 12.75
C VAL A 252 43.15 -18.00 11.89
N THR A 253 42.57 -19.19 12.01
CA THR A 253 42.95 -20.38 11.28
C THR A 253 41.96 -20.72 10.17
N SER A 254 40.67 -20.55 10.42
CA SER A 254 39.60 -20.76 9.45
C SER A 254 38.40 -19.87 9.64
N VAL A 255 37.67 -19.66 8.54
CA VAL A 255 36.40 -18.91 8.49
C VAL A 255 35.26 -19.91 8.43
N ILE A 256 34.32 -19.83 9.36
CA ILE A 256 33.11 -20.64 9.37
C ILE A 256 32.11 -19.96 8.43
N ARG A 257 31.75 -20.62 7.33
CA ARG A 257 30.65 -20.20 6.44
C ARG A 257 29.44 -21.00 6.87
N GLU A 258 28.36 -20.33 7.25
CA GLU A 258 27.05 -20.97 7.33
C GLU A 258 26.63 -21.31 5.90
N GLU A 259 26.44 -22.59 5.61
CA GLU A 259 25.72 -23.01 4.40
C GLU A 259 24.27 -22.60 4.60
N GLU A 260 23.73 -21.81 3.62
CA GLU A 260 22.32 -21.43 3.55
C GLU A 260 21.41 -22.65 3.37
#